data_b2d972ba01293ccb2ece42005898cd50
#
_entry.id   b2d972ba01293ccb2ece42005898cd50
#
_cell.length_a   1.000
_cell.length_b   1.000
_cell.length_c   1.000
_cell.angle_alpha   90.00
_cell.angle_beta   90.00
_cell.angle_gamma   90.00
#
_symmetry.space_group_name_H-M   'P 1'
#
loop_
_entity.id
_entity.type
_entity.pdbx_description
1 polymer ?
#
loop_
_entity_poly.entity_id
_entity_poly.type
_entity_poly.pdbx_seq_one_letter_code
_entity_poly.pdbx_strand_id
1 'polypeptide(L)'
;MPSSAQDREKWEELYAAGSRADRPPSRWVLDTVSRLPNDLSLVDIAGGVGRHAVPIARGGRPVLLIDIASNAVTAARKAEPVLEVVVASASDLPLRPRQFGVVLVTNFLDRAIFADLVNLIAPGGFLVYETYIVAHLDLVRQGLVRGPSSPEYLLAPGELPRLVRGLDVLEYQEGEVNDEAGRRCCARLLAQSAKR
;
A
#
# COMPACT_ATOMS: atom_id res chain seq x y z
N MET A 1 -5.32 8.60 -18.48
CA MET A 1 -4.32 8.13 -17.49
C MET A 1 -2.96 8.67 -17.89
N PRO A 2 -2.18 9.28 -16.98
CA PRO A 2 -0.80 9.61 -17.29
C PRO A 2 -0.03 8.35 -17.68
N SER A 3 1.00 8.51 -18.51
CA SER A 3 1.86 7.37 -18.89
C SER A 3 2.71 6.94 -17.68
N SER A 4 3.13 5.68 -17.62
CA SER A 4 4.02 5.19 -16.55
C SER A 4 5.31 6.01 -16.40
N ALA A 5 5.77 6.65 -17.48
CA ALA A 5 6.92 7.56 -17.47
C ALA A 5 6.61 8.88 -16.73
N GLN A 6 5.44 9.48 -16.97
CA GLN A 6 4.99 10.71 -16.29
C GLN A 6 4.74 10.48 -14.80
N ASP A 7 4.19 9.31 -14.44
CA ASP A 7 4.01 8.93 -13.04
C ASP A 7 5.36 8.76 -12.34
N ARG A 8 6.33 8.12 -13.00
CA ARG A 8 7.68 7.97 -12.46
C ARG A 8 8.32 9.32 -12.16
N GLU A 9 8.37 10.22 -13.12
CA GLU A 9 8.95 11.56 -12.97
C GLU A 9 8.31 12.31 -11.80
N LYS A 10 6.97 12.35 -11.76
CA LYS A 10 6.21 12.97 -10.67
C LYS A 10 6.58 12.41 -9.30
N TRP A 11 6.67 11.09 -9.16
CA TRP A 11 6.96 10.46 -7.88
C TRP A 11 8.42 10.63 -7.48
N GLU A 12 9.37 10.57 -8.43
CA GLU A 12 10.78 10.87 -8.17
C GLU A 12 10.98 12.30 -7.65
N GLU A 13 10.32 13.29 -8.24
CA GLU A 13 10.35 14.67 -7.75
C GLU A 13 9.76 14.80 -6.33
N LEU A 14 8.61 14.18 -6.06
CA LEU A 14 7.97 14.22 -4.75
C LEU A 14 8.83 13.60 -3.65
N TYR A 15 9.51 12.49 -3.93
CA TYR A 15 10.42 11.86 -2.96
C TYR A 15 11.74 12.64 -2.82
N ALA A 16 12.27 13.21 -3.89
CA ALA A 16 13.46 14.09 -3.84
C ALA A 16 13.21 15.34 -2.97
N ALA A 17 12.00 15.90 -3.03
CA ALA A 17 11.59 17.03 -2.19
C ALA A 17 11.37 16.68 -0.70
N GLY A 18 11.58 15.43 -0.28
CA GLY A 18 11.42 14.97 1.10
C GLY A 18 9.98 14.96 1.60
N SER A 19 8.99 15.20 0.74
CA SER A 19 7.60 15.49 1.13
C SER A 19 6.85 14.34 1.81
N ARG A 20 7.41 13.12 1.81
CA ARG A 20 6.75 11.89 2.33
C ARG A 20 7.65 10.99 3.16
N ALA A 21 8.94 11.29 3.26
CA ALA A 21 9.92 10.44 3.94
C ALA A 21 9.70 10.34 5.46
N ASP A 22 9.14 11.39 6.08
CA ASP A 22 9.04 11.53 7.55
C ASP A 22 7.70 11.08 8.14
N ARG A 23 6.80 10.53 7.32
CA ARG A 23 5.51 10.06 7.86
C ARG A 23 5.69 8.72 8.58
N PRO A 24 5.24 8.58 9.83
CA PRO A 24 5.28 7.31 10.52
C PRO A 24 4.39 6.27 9.82
N PRO A 25 4.64 4.97 10.02
CA PRO A 25 3.80 3.92 9.49
C PRO A 25 2.39 3.98 10.10
N SER A 26 1.40 3.50 9.37
CA SER A 26 0.06 3.26 9.92
C SER A 26 0.13 2.17 10.98
N ARG A 27 -0.30 2.49 12.19
CA ARG A 27 -0.34 1.54 13.29
C ARG A 27 -1.24 0.35 12.95
N TRP A 28 -2.41 0.62 12.35
CA TRP A 28 -3.32 -0.44 11.92
C TRP A 28 -2.66 -1.43 10.97
N VAL A 29 -1.86 -0.95 10.01
CA VAL A 29 -1.12 -1.82 9.07
C VAL A 29 -0.14 -2.70 9.83
N LEU A 30 0.69 -2.12 10.70
CA LEU A 30 1.68 -2.89 11.45
C LEU A 30 1.01 -3.92 12.39
N ASP A 31 -0.02 -3.51 13.13
CA ASP A 31 -0.78 -4.38 14.04
C ASP A 31 -1.48 -5.51 13.27
N THR A 32 -2.05 -5.21 12.08
CA THR A 32 -2.68 -6.23 11.23
C THR A 32 -1.66 -7.23 10.72
N VAL A 33 -0.54 -6.77 10.15
CA VAL A 33 0.51 -7.66 9.64
C VAL A 33 1.14 -8.49 10.77
N SER A 34 1.29 -7.95 11.99
CA SER A 34 1.86 -8.68 13.13
C SER A 34 1.00 -9.86 13.60
N ARG A 35 -0.32 -9.83 13.35
CA ARG A 35 -1.25 -10.93 13.65
C ARG A 35 -1.22 -12.07 12.64
N LEU A 36 -0.64 -11.84 11.45
CA LEU A 36 -0.51 -12.87 10.41
C LEU A 36 0.73 -13.74 10.65
N PRO A 37 0.73 -15.02 10.21
CA PRO A 37 1.89 -15.90 10.35
C PRO A 37 3.17 -15.25 9.82
N ASN A 38 4.25 -15.23 10.61
CA ASN A 38 5.45 -14.45 10.31
C ASN A 38 6.35 -15.08 9.21
N ASP A 39 6.13 -16.34 8.90
CA ASP A 39 6.79 -17.09 7.81
C ASP A 39 6.24 -16.76 6.43
N LEU A 40 5.08 -16.10 6.35
CA LEU A 40 4.50 -15.66 5.08
C LEU A 40 5.32 -14.50 4.50
N SER A 41 5.82 -14.68 3.26
CA SER A 41 6.46 -13.58 2.52
C SER A 41 5.46 -12.45 2.23
N LEU A 42 5.94 -11.21 2.28
CA LEU A 42 5.13 -10.02 2.03
C LEU A 42 5.68 -9.26 0.81
N VAL A 43 4.77 -8.75 -0.03
CA VAL A 43 5.09 -7.72 -1.02
C VAL A 43 4.36 -6.42 -0.69
N ASP A 44 5.11 -5.30 -0.63
CA ASP A 44 4.58 -3.94 -0.45
C ASP A 44 4.55 -3.24 -1.82
N ILE A 45 3.36 -3.13 -2.40
CA ILE A 45 3.14 -2.54 -3.74
C ILE A 45 2.94 -1.03 -3.61
N ALA A 46 3.70 -0.26 -4.39
CA ALA A 46 3.81 1.19 -4.30
C ALA A 46 4.26 1.63 -2.89
N GLY A 47 5.26 0.88 -2.34
CA GLY A 47 5.73 1.02 -0.96
C GLY A 47 6.57 2.27 -0.68
N GLY A 48 6.94 3.02 -1.72
CA GLY A 48 7.71 4.26 -1.61
C GLY A 48 9.05 4.06 -0.91
N VAL A 49 9.32 4.90 0.09
CA VAL A 49 10.54 4.83 0.92
C VAL A 49 10.52 3.71 1.97
N GLY A 50 9.57 2.78 1.87
CA GLY A 50 9.50 1.62 2.78
C GLY A 50 8.93 1.91 4.15
N ARG A 51 8.04 2.91 4.27
CA ARG A 51 7.45 3.31 5.55
C ARG A 51 6.87 2.13 6.35
N HIS A 52 6.26 1.16 5.68
CA HIS A 52 5.75 -0.08 6.29
C HIS A 52 6.71 -1.25 6.09
N ALA A 53 7.27 -1.40 4.88
CA ALA A 53 8.17 -2.50 4.54
C ALA A 53 9.38 -2.59 5.47
N VAL A 54 10.03 -1.46 5.77
CA VAL A 54 11.22 -1.41 6.63
C VAL A 54 10.96 -1.96 8.05
N PRO A 55 9.99 -1.46 8.83
CA PRO A 55 9.73 -2.00 10.16
C PRO A 55 9.23 -3.45 10.13
N ILE A 56 8.49 -3.87 9.10
CA ILE A 56 8.04 -5.26 8.94
C ILE A 56 9.22 -6.20 8.68
N ALA A 57 10.17 -5.80 7.80
CA ALA A 57 11.38 -6.57 7.52
C ALA A 57 12.29 -6.69 8.75
N ARG A 58 12.44 -5.60 9.54
CA ARG A 58 13.14 -5.62 10.82
C ARG A 58 12.53 -6.58 11.84
N GLY A 59 11.23 -6.83 11.75
CA GLY A 59 10.53 -7.84 12.52
C GLY A 59 10.81 -9.28 12.07
N GLY A 60 11.67 -9.50 11.07
CA GLY A 60 12.11 -10.80 10.59
C GLY A 60 11.23 -11.42 9.48
N ARG A 61 10.22 -10.71 8.97
CA ARG A 61 9.42 -11.19 7.85
C ARG A 61 10.17 -10.98 6.53
N PRO A 62 10.17 -11.96 5.59
CA PRO A 62 10.65 -11.73 4.22
C PRO A 62 9.76 -10.68 3.52
N VAL A 63 10.35 -9.57 3.09
CA VAL A 63 9.61 -8.47 2.44
C VAL A 63 10.28 -8.09 1.13
N LEU A 64 9.45 -7.99 0.08
CA LEU A 64 9.77 -7.36 -1.19
C LEU A 64 9.04 -6.02 -1.28
N LEU A 65 9.75 -4.94 -1.54
CA LEU A 65 9.16 -3.62 -1.80
C LEU A 65 9.23 -3.32 -3.29
N ILE A 66 8.12 -2.84 -3.85
CA ILE A 66 8.04 -2.40 -5.25
C ILE A 66 7.53 -0.95 -5.29
N ASP A 67 8.25 -0.10 -6.00
CA ASP A 67 7.79 1.26 -6.31
C ASP A 67 8.33 1.70 -7.68
N ILE A 68 7.64 2.64 -8.31
CA ILE A 68 8.02 3.17 -9.62
C ILE A 68 9.19 4.17 -9.51
N ALA A 69 9.36 4.81 -8.35
CA ALA A 69 10.39 5.82 -8.09
C ALA A 69 11.69 5.18 -7.61
N SER A 70 12.74 5.25 -8.41
CA SER A 70 14.05 4.65 -8.13
C SER A 70 14.74 5.23 -6.89
N ASN A 71 14.56 6.53 -6.65
CA ASN A 71 15.10 7.21 -5.48
C ASN A 71 14.41 6.77 -4.17
N ALA A 72 13.11 6.49 -4.20
CA ALA A 72 12.37 5.96 -3.05
C ALA A 72 12.83 4.53 -2.71
N VAL A 73 12.93 3.67 -3.73
CA VAL A 73 13.43 2.30 -3.61
C VAL A 73 14.85 2.27 -3.04
N THR A 74 15.72 3.17 -3.53
CA THR A 74 17.09 3.31 -3.02
C THR A 74 17.12 3.74 -1.55
N ALA A 75 16.25 4.67 -1.16
CA ALA A 75 16.13 5.12 0.23
C ALA A 75 15.65 3.98 1.15
N ALA A 76 14.65 3.19 0.72
CA ALA A 76 14.17 2.03 1.46
C ALA A 76 15.27 0.98 1.68
N ARG A 77 16.02 0.64 0.62
CA ARG A 77 17.17 -0.30 0.71
C ARG A 77 18.27 0.21 1.61
N LYS A 78 18.54 1.52 1.61
CA LYS A 78 19.53 2.14 2.51
C LYS A 78 19.08 2.08 3.97
N ALA A 79 17.78 2.26 4.23
CA ALA A 79 17.20 2.20 5.57
C ALA A 79 17.20 0.77 6.15
N GLU A 80 17.05 -0.24 5.26
CA GLU A 80 17.04 -1.66 5.64
C GLU A 80 17.74 -2.51 4.57
N PRO A 81 19.03 -2.86 4.76
CA PRO A 81 19.80 -3.57 3.75
C PRO A 81 19.32 -4.98 3.40
N VAL A 82 18.58 -5.64 4.29
CA VAL A 82 18.00 -6.98 4.02
C VAL A 82 16.69 -6.92 3.26
N LEU A 83 16.10 -5.73 3.12
CA LEU A 83 14.88 -5.53 2.35
C LEU A 83 15.14 -5.78 0.87
N GLU A 84 14.40 -6.70 0.27
CA GLU A 84 14.41 -6.85 -1.18
C GLU A 84 13.62 -5.72 -1.82
N VAL A 85 14.15 -5.15 -2.91
CA VAL A 85 13.52 -4.00 -3.57
C VAL A 85 13.57 -4.12 -5.08
N VAL A 86 12.50 -3.69 -5.74
CA VAL A 86 12.38 -3.68 -7.21
C VAL A 86 11.78 -2.34 -7.65
N VAL A 87 12.38 -1.74 -8.69
CA VAL A 87 11.81 -0.57 -9.37
C VAL A 87 10.89 -1.06 -10.48
N ALA A 88 9.57 -0.94 -10.28
CA ALA A 88 8.56 -1.31 -11.27
C ALA A 88 7.28 -0.52 -11.10
N SER A 89 6.47 -0.43 -12.17
CA SER A 89 5.11 0.11 -12.08
C SER A 89 4.17 -0.91 -11.44
N ALA A 90 3.25 -0.45 -10.59
CA ALA A 90 2.19 -1.29 -10.05
C ALA A 90 1.24 -1.84 -11.15
N SER A 91 1.20 -1.21 -12.34
CA SER A 91 0.45 -1.68 -13.50
C SER A 91 1.19 -2.67 -14.39
N ASP A 92 2.47 -2.94 -14.10
CA ASP A 92 3.32 -3.89 -14.86
C ASP A 92 4.31 -4.55 -13.88
N LEU A 93 3.78 -5.43 -13.04
CA LEU A 93 4.53 -6.08 -11.98
C LEU A 93 5.32 -7.29 -12.53
N PRO A 94 6.66 -7.35 -12.36
CA PRO A 94 7.48 -8.48 -12.79
C PRO A 94 7.38 -9.64 -11.79
N LEU A 95 6.15 -10.02 -11.42
CA LEU A 95 5.87 -11.01 -10.38
C LEU A 95 5.05 -12.18 -10.94
N ARG A 96 5.17 -13.32 -10.29
CA ARG A 96 4.38 -14.51 -10.62
C ARG A 96 3.07 -14.56 -9.83
N PRO A 97 1.99 -15.12 -10.39
CA PRO A 97 0.77 -15.38 -9.63
C PRO A 97 1.02 -16.26 -8.40
N ARG A 98 0.22 -16.06 -7.35
CA ARG A 98 0.21 -16.87 -6.11
C ARG A 98 1.57 -16.96 -5.41
N GLN A 99 2.36 -15.90 -5.48
CA GLN A 99 3.73 -15.87 -4.97
C GLN A 99 3.82 -15.45 -3.51
N PHE A 100 2.93 -14.58 -3.03
CA PHE A 100 3.05 -13.96 -1.71
C PHE A 100 1.97 -14.40 -0.74
N GLY A 101 2.39 -14.67 0.50
CA GLY A 101 1.47 -14.91 1.60
C GLY A 101 0.76 -13.65 2.07
N VAL A 102 1.36 -12.46 1.87
CA VAL A 102 0.75 -11.16 2.17
C VAL A 102 1.02 -10.18 1.04
N VAL A 103 -0.04 -9.58 0.50
CA VAL A 103 0.04 -8.42 -0.41
C VAL A 103 -0.39 -7.19 0.38
N LEU A 104 0.51 -6.21 0.50
CA LEU A 104 0.29 -4.94 1.20
C LEU A 104 0.19 -3.81 0.17
N VAL A 105 -0.81 -2.96 0.32
CA VAL A 105 -0.97 -1.73 -0.47
C VAL A 105 -1.38 -0.59 0.45
N THR A 106 -0.64 0.52 0.45
CA THR A 106 -0.96 1.67 1.30
C THR A 106 -0.88 3.00 0.56
N ASN A 107 -1.91 3.85 0.75
CA ASN A 107 -2.01 5.19 0.16
C ASN A 107 -1.83 5.22 -1.37
N PHE A 108 -2.16 4.16 -2.04
CA PHE A 108 -2.15 4.01 -3.48
C PHE A 108 -3.53 3.51 -3.94
N LEU A 109 -4.00 3.98 -5.08
CA LEU A 109 -5.24 3.53 -5.70
C LEU A 109 -5.11 3.57 -7.22
N ASP A 110 -5.14 2.40 -7.82
CA ASP A 110 -5.42 2.19 -9.23
C ASP A 110 -6.43 1.03 -9.35
N ARG A 111 -7.61 1.33 -9.87
CA ARG A 111 -8.69 0.35 -9.96
C ARG A 111 -8.39 -0.77 -10.96
N ALA A 112 -7.54 -0.51 -11.94
CA ALA A 112 -7.21 -1.48 -12.99
C ALA A 112 -6.39 -2.67 -12.47
N ILE A 113 -5.60 -2.48 -11.41
CA ILE A 113 -4.66 -3.51 -10.93
C ILE A 113 -5.25 -4.47 -9.90
N PHE A 114 -6.50 -4.29 -9.45
CA PHE A 114 -7.03 -5.12 -8.37
C PHE A 114 -7.08 -6.61 -8.69
N ALA A 115 -7.36 -6.97 -9.94
CA ALA A 115 -7.31 -8.36 -10.39
C ALA A 115 -5.88 -8.93 -10.27
N ASP A 116 -4.87 -8.15 -10.61
CA ASP A 116 -3.47 -8.55 -10.52
C ASP A 116 -3.03 -8.67 -9.06
N LEU A 117 -3.43 -7.72 -8.19
CA LEU A 117 -3.17 -7.81 -6.75
C LEU A 117 -3.74 -9.10 -6.14
N VAL A 118 -4.99 -9.45 -6.48
CA VAL A 118 -5.64 -10.69 -6.02
C VAL A 118 -4.88 -11.92 -6.54
N ASN A 119 -4.44 -11.89 -7.80
CA ASN A 119 -3.68 -12.98 -8.41
C ASN A 119 -2.29 -13.20 -7.78
N LEU A 120 -1.67 -12.19 -7.17
CA LEU A 120 -0.38 -12.34 -6.48
C LEU A 120 -0.49 -13.13 -5.18
N ILE A 121 -1.68 -13.20 -4.57
CA ILE A 121 -1.89 -13.80 -3.26
C ILE A 121 -1.82 -15.32 -3.36
N ALA A 122 -0.97 -15.94 -2.57
CA ALA A 122 -0.90 -17.40 -2.44
C ALA A 122 -2.21 -17.97 -1.85
N PRO A 123 -2.52 -19.25 -2.10
CA PRO A 123 -3.67 -19.88 -1.44
C PRO A 123 -3.62 -19.74 0.07
N GLY A 124 -4.71 -19.24 0.67
CA GLY A 124 -4.80 -18.95 2.11
C GLY A 124 -4.06 -17.67 2.54
N GLY A 125 -3.41 -16.96 1.62
CA GLY A 125 -2.73 -15.70 1.89
C GLY A 125 -3.68 -14.52 2.01
N PHE A 126 -3.14 -13.33 2.25
CA PHE A 126 -3.88 -12.15 2.70
C PHE A 126 -3.61 -10.92 1.83
N LEU A 127 -4.64 -10.07 1.70
CA LEU A 127 -4.53 -8.69 1.24
C LEU A 127 -4.72 -7.75 2.44
N VAL A 128 -3.76 -6.87 2.66
CA VAL A 128 -3.85 -5.76 3.61
C VAL A 128 -3.85 -4.46 2.81
N TYR A 129 -4.95 -3.71 2.88
CA TYR A 129 -5.12 -2.51 2.07
C TYR A 129 -5.57 -1.32 2.93
N GLU A 130 -4.86 -0.20 2.86
CA GLU A 130 -5.28 1.08 3.46
C GLU A 130 -5.09 2.21 2.44
N THR A 131 -6.18 2.92 2.09
CA THR A 131 -6.06 4.12 1.25
C THR A 131 -7.16 5.13 1.55
N TYR A 132 -7.03 6.33 0.98
CA TYR A 132 -7.95 7.44 1.21
C TYR A 132 -9.31 7.22 0.58
N ILE A 133 -10.36 7.76 1.22
CA ILE A 133 -11.73 7.82 0.72
C ILE A 133 -12.12 9.26 0.37
N VAL A 134 -13.18 9.45 -0.41
CA VAL A 134 -13.63 10.78 -0.88
C VAL A 134 -13.90 11.77 0.26
N ALA A 135 -14.32 11.30 1.44
CA ALA A 135 -14.49 12.14 2.61
C ALA A 135 -13.19 12.85 3.09
N HIS A 136 -12.01 12.36 2.66
CA HIS A 136 -10.74 13.03 2.94
C HIS A 136 -10.61 14.40 2.28
N LEU A 137 -11.30 14.63 1.15
CA LEU A 137 -11.31 15.94 0.46
C LEU A 137 -11.81 17.07 1.34
N ASP A 138 -12.75 16.80 2.23
CA ASP A 138 -13.29 17.85 3.09
C ASP A 138 -12.25 18.32 4.12
N LEU A 139 -11.43 17.41 4.65
CA LEU A 139 -10.32 17.76 5.51
C LEU A 139 -9.23 18.56 4.77
N VAL A 140 -8.95 18.18 3.51
CA VAL A 140 -7.98 18.90 2.65
C VAL A 140 -8.48 20.30 2.30
N ARG A 141 -9.77 20.45 1.91
CA ARG A 141 -10.38 21.74 1.58
C ARG A 141 -10.42 22.70 2.75
N GLN A 142 -10.59 22.18 3.97
CA GLN A 142 -10.54 22.94 5.21
C GLN A 142 -9.11 23.30 5.64
N GLY A 143 -8.09 22.84 4.93
CA GLY A 143 -6.69 23.07 5.27
C GLY A 143 -6.19 22.32 6.51
N LEU A 144 -6.97 21.34 6.99
CA LEU A 144 -6.67 20.59 8.23
C LEU A 144 -5.60 19.52 8.02
N VAL A 145 -5.50 19.01 6.79
CA VAL A 145 -4.55 17.94 6.44
C VAL A 145 -4.02 18.11 5.02
N ARG A 146 -2.93 17.42 4.70
CA ARG A 146 -2.43 17.25 3.33
C ARG A 146 -2.79 15.85 2.83
N GLY A 147 -3.13 15.73 1.54
CA GLY A 147 -3.47 14.44 0.94
C GLY A 147 -3.79 14.57 -0.55
N PRO A 148 -4.27 13.49 -1.17
CA PRO A 148 -4.76 13.55 -2.53
C PRO A 148 -5.93 14.54 -2.64
N SER A 149 -5.89 15.38 -3.67
CA SER A 149 -6.90 16.40 -3.96
C SER A 149 -7.78 16.04 -5.16
N SER A 150 -7.40 15.00 -5.90
CA SER A 150 -8.17 14.50 -7.04
C SER A 150 -9.02 13.28 -6.66
N PRO A 151 -10.33 13.28 -6.99
CA PRO A 151 -11.24 12.17 -6.66
C PRO A 151 -10.83 10.82 -7.24
N GLU A 152 -10.07 10.80 -8.33
CA GLU A 152 -9.60 9.56 -8.97
C GLU A 152 -8.69 8.73 -8.06
N TYR A 153 -7.98 9.38 -7.11
CA TYR A 153 -7.12 8.72 -6.12
C TYR A 153 -7.84 8.38 -4.81
N LEU A 154 -9.16 8.49 -4.79
CA LEU A 154 -9.99 8.32 -3.60
C LEU A 154 -11.07 7.27 -3.84
N LEU A 155 -11.29 6.41 -2.87
CA LEU A 155 -12.36 5.42 -2.91
C LEU A 155 -13.72 6.08 -2.62
N ALA A 156 -14.74 5.65 -3.36
CA ALA A 156 -16.13 5.92 -3.01
C ALA A 156 -16.53 5.09 -1.76
N PRO A 157 -17.60 5.47 -1.05
CA PRO A 157 -18.08 4.72 0.11
C PRO A 157 -18.36 3.24 -0.22
N GLY A 158 -17.82 2.32 0.57
CA GLY A 158 -17.97 0.88 0.40
C GLY A 158 -17.37 0.32 -0.90
N GLU A 159 -16.47 1.04 -1.57
CA GLU A 159 -15.92 0.60 -2.84
C GLU A 159 -14.87 -0.50 -2.68
N LEU A 160 -13.99 -0.41 -1.68
CA LEU A 160 -12.85 -1.33 -1.53
C LEU A 160 -13.26 -2.81 -1.45
N PRO A 161 -14.27 -3.22 -0.67
CA PRO A 161 -14.71 -4.62 -0.66
C PRO A 161 -15.24 -5.11 -2.02
N ARG A 162 -15.78 -4.21 -2.84
CA ARG A 162 -16.25 -4.56 -4.19
C ARG A 162 -15.12 -4.76 -5.20
N LEU A 163 -13.98 -4.12 -4.98
CA LEU A 163 -12.80 -4.25 -5.86
C LEU A 163 -12.03 -5.55 -5.62
N VAL A 164 -12.08 -6.13 -4.42
CA VAL A 164 -11.35 -7.35 -4.03
C VAL A 164 -12.16 -8.63 -4.23
N ARG A 165 -12.94 -8.71 -5.32
CA ARG A 165 -13.78 -9.88 -5.62
C ARG A 165 -12.96 -11.16 -5.62
N GLY A 166 -13.51 -12.21 -5.01
CA GLY A 166 -12.85 -13.52 -4.91
C GLY A 166 -12.01 -13.71 -3.66
N LEU A 167 -11.92 -12.68 -2.80
CA LEU A 167 -11.35 -12.80 -1.47
C LEU A 167 -12.46 -12.77 -0.40
N ASP A 168 -12.24 -13.49 0.69
CA ASP A 168 -13.06 -13.40 1.89
C ASP A 168 -12.64 -12.17 2.70
N VAL A 169 -13.52 -11.18 2.83
CA VAL A 169 -13.25 -9.97 3.62
C VAL A 169 -13.38 -10.31 5.09
N LEU A 170 -12.27 -10.28 5.83
CA LEU A 170 -12.20 -10.59 7.26
C LEU A 170 -12.44 -9.35 8.13
N GLU A 171 -11.87 -8.21 7.72
CA GLU A 171 -12.04 -6.93 8.40
C GLU A 171 -12.22 -5.83 7.35
N TYR A 172 -13.18 -4.94 7.59
CA TYR A 172 -13.37 -3.74 6.80
C TYR A 172 -13.81 -2.59 7.69
N GLN A 173 -13.17 -1.44 7.51
CA GLN A 173 -13.48 -0.20 8.19
C GLN A 173 -13.24 0.96 7.25
N GLU A 174 -14.15 1.94 7.23
CA GLU A 174 -13.91 3.22 6.56
C GLU A 174 -14.38 4.38 7.45
N GLY A 175 -13.71 5.51 7.31
CA GLY A 175 -14.04 6.73 8.05
C GLY A 175 -12.83 7.54 8.43
N GLU A 176 -13.05 8.48 9.34
CA GLU A 176 -11.99 9.31 9.89
C GLU A 176 -11.18 8.54 10.93
N VAL A 177 -9.86 8.62 10.82
CA VAL A 177 -8.90 8.08 11.78
C VAL A 177 -7.89 9.16 12.16
N ASN A 178 -7.39 9.07 13.39
CA ASN A 178 -6.35 9.95 13.90
C ASN A 178 -5.38 9.10 14.74
N ASP A 179 -4.22 8.84 14.17
CA ASP A 179 -3.17 8.04 14.80
C ASP A 179 -1.79 8.68 14.54
N GLU A 180 -0.70 7.98 14.83
CA GLU A 180 0.66 8.48 14.63
C GLU A 180 0.94 8.88 13.18
N ALA A 181 0.28 8.24 12.20
CA ALA A 181 0.35 8.60 10.78
C ALA A 181 -0.47 9.87 10.44
N GLY A 182 -1.15 10.46 11.43
CA GLY A 182 -1.92 11.69 11.34
C GLY A 182 -3.42 11.48 11.07
N ARG A 183 -4.15 12.60 11.10
CA ARG A 183 -5.60 12.64 10.83
C ARG A 183 -5.87 12.41 9.33
N ARG A 184 -6.79 11.50 9.01
CA ARG A 184 -7.20 11.20 7.63
C ARG A 184 -8.53 10.47 7.57
N CYS A 185 -9.22 10.55 6.43
CA CYS A 185 -10.34 9.66 6.13
C CYS A 185 -9.84 8.58 5.18
N CYS A 186 -9.93 7.32 5.59
CA CYS A 186 -9.43 6.17 4.82
C CYS A 186 -10.36 4.95 4.95
N ALA A 187 -10.20 4.02 4.00
CA ALA A 187 -10.71 2.66 4.09
C ALA A 187 -9.55 1.72 4.42
N ARG A 188 -9.83 0.72 5.27
CA ARG A 188 -8.93 -0.32 5.75
C ARG A 188 -9.57 -1.68 5.51
N LEU A 189 -8.83 -2.60 4.94
CA LEU A 189 -9.35 -3.93 4.62
C LEU A 189 -8.28 -4.99 4.88
N LEU A 190 -8.68 -6.04 5.57
CA LEU A 190 -8.00 -7.34 5.59
C LEU A 190 -8.90 -8.35 4.91
N ALA A 191 -8.37 -9.00 3.86
CA ALA A 191 -9.09 -10.07 3.17
C ALA A 191 -8.18 -11.28 2.96
N GLN A 192 -8.77 -12.46 2.79
CA GLN A 192 -8.06 -13.73 2.65
C GLN A 192 -8.44 -14.43 1.34
N SER A 193 -7.45 -15.00 0.68
CA SER A 193 -7.66 -15.90 -0.46
C SER A 193 -8.10 -17.29 0.01
N ALA A 194 -8.90 -17.98 -0.80
CA ALA A 194 -9.25 -19.37 -0.53
C ALA A 194 -7.99 -20.25 -0.38
N LYS A 195 -8.07 -21.30 0.47
CA LYS A 195 -6.95 -22.22 0.76
C LYS A 195 -6.68 -23.25 -0.35
N ARG A 196 -7.30 -23.09 -1.54
CA ARG A 196 -7.16 -24.07 -2.65
C ARG A 196 -6.39 -23.49 -3.81
#